data_e2c0d3fb2f9369c773e833b28fec23fe
#
_entry.id   e2c0d3fb2f9369c773e833b28fec23fe
#
_cell.length_a   1.000
_cell.length_b   1.000
_cell.length_c   1.000
_cell.angle_alpha   90.00
_cell.angle_beta   90.00
_cell.angle_gamma   90.00
#
_symmetry.space_group_name_H-M   'P 1'
#
loop_
_entity.id
_entity.type
_entity.pdbx_description
1 polymer ?
#
loop_
_entity_poly.entity_id
_entity_poly.type
_entity_poly.pdbx_seq_one_letter_code
_entity_poly.pdbx_strand_id
1 'polypeptide(L)'
;MTEQTPPSEYLVLSRGQWDKDAAPADIQVAIDDFYVWLERLIAEGKMKTGQRLDTPGATVSKKKGVVTDGPFGESKEVVGGYWFILAHSLEEAAQLAAQNPCMQYGLFYEIRPIDPQKGSAYNVTNETPSA
;
A
#
# COMPACT_ATOMS: atom_id res chain seq x y z
N MET A 1 23.95 17.75 19.43
CA MET A 1 22.77 16.92 19.31
C MET A 1 22.02 17.31 18.05
N THR A 2 21.91 16.41 17.12
CA THR A 2 21.20 16.68 15.88
C THR A 2 19.72 16.39 16.08
N GLU A 3 18.89 17.38 15.85
CA GLU A 3 17.47 17.17 15.84
C GLU A 3 17.10 16.37 14.59
N GLN A 4 16.45 15.23 14.80
CA GLN A 4 15.94 14.49 13.68
C GLN A 4 14.61 15.10 13.23
N THR A 5 14.47 15.26 11.93
CA THR A 5 13.19 15.65 11.35
C THR A 5 12.17 14.57 11.68
N PRO A 6 10.93 14.95 12.05
CA PRO A 6 9.89 13.94 12.23
C PRO A 6 9.71 13.09 10.97
N PRO A 7 9.41 11.81 11.13
CA PRO A 7 9.18 10.97 9.96
C PRO A 7 7.93 11.41 9.20
N SER A 8 7.95 11.19 7.90
CA SER A 8 6.81 11.42 7.04
C SER A 8 5.99 10.14 6.88
N GLU A 9 4.72 10.29 6.52
CA GLU A 9 3.87 9.15 6.22
C GLU A 9 4.02 8.73 4.77
N TYR A 10 4.08 7.42 4.59
CA TYR A 10 4.07 6.80 3.27
C TYR A 10 2.91 5.85 3.22
N LEU A 11 2.11 5.93 2.16
CA LEU A 11 1.01 5.01 1.94
C LEU A 11 1.57 3.70 1.39
N VAL A 12 1.15 2.59 1.98
CA VAL A 12 1.49 1.25 1.49
C VAL A 12 0.22 0.62 0.94
N LEU A 13 0.28 0.21 -0.32
CA LEU A 13 -0.82 -0.47 -0.97
C LEU A 13 -0.47 -1.94 -1.14
N SER A 14 -1.33 -2.81 -0.63
CA SER A 14 -1.19 -4.26 -0.84
C SER A 14 -1.69 -4.60 -2.23
N ARG A 15 -0.83 -5.20 -3.05
CA ARG A 15 -1.11 -5.47 -4.45
C ARG A 15 -0.93 -6.96 -4.74
N GLY A 16 -1.50 -7.39 -5.87
CA GLY A 16 -1.35 -8.75 -6.34
C GLY A 16 -2.32 -9.73 -5.69
N GLN A 17 -2.03 -11.00 -5.90
CA GLN A 17 -2.85 -12.09 -5.39
C GLN A 17 -1.91 -13.17 -4.84
N TRP A 18 -2.44 -13.98 -3.92
CA TRP A 18 -1.71 -15.13 -3.41
C TRP A 18 -1.37 -16.07 -4.56
N ASP A 19 -0.17 -16.67 -4.50
CA ASP A 19 0.23 -17.68 -5.48
C ASP A 19 -0.76 -18.85 -5.46
N LYS A 20 -1.17 -19.30 -6.65
CA LYS A 20 -2.12 -20.39 -6.78
C LYS A 20 -1.59 -21.70 -6.23
N ASP A 21 -0.26 -21.87 -6.27
CA ASP A 21 0.39 -23.10 -5.82
C ASP A 21 0.72 -23.12 -4.34
N ALA A 22 0.52 -22.00 -3.65
CA ALA A 22 0.79 -21.92 -2.22
C ALA A 22 -0.32 -22.63 -1.43
N ALA A 23 0.08 -23.45 -0.46
CA ALA A 23 -0.87 -24.13 0.40
C ALA A 23 -1.54 -23.14 1.35
N PRO A 24 -2.86 -23.24 1.57
CA PRO A 24 -3.55 -22.34 2.50
C PRO A 24 -2.92 -22.29 3.90
N ALA A 25 -2.39 -23.41 4.38
CA ALA A 25 -1.72 -23.44 5.69
C ALA A 25 -0.46 -22.58 5.71
N ASP A 26 0.30 -22.56 4.61
CA ASP A 26 1.51 -21.75 4.52
C ASP A 26 1.17 -20.26 4.41
N ILE A 27 0.14 -19.95 3.64
CA ILE A 27 -0.37 -18.58 3.55
C ILE A 27 -0.84 -18.08 4.91
N GLN A 28 -1.53 -18.93 5.67
CA GLN A 28 -2.01 -18.55 7.00
C GLN A 28 -0.86 -18.23 7.95
N VAL A 29 0.22 -19.01 7.89
CA VAL A 29 1.41 -18.70 8.69
C VAL A 29 1.98 -17.34 8.32
N ALA A 30 2.07 -17.04 7.03
CA ALA A 30 2.55 -15.74 6.56
C ALA A 30 1.65 -14.60 7.05
N ILE A 31 0.34 -14.79 7.01
CA ILE A 31 -0.62 -13.80 7.50
C ILE A 31 -0.46 -13.57 9.00
N ASP A 32 -0.33 -14.65 9.78
CA ASP A 32 -0.15 -14.55 11.21
C ASP A 32 1.15 -13.82 11.54
N ASP A 33 2.24 -14.15 10.84
CA ASP A 33 3.52 -13.47 11.00
C ASP A 33 3.44 -12.00 10.61
N PHE A 34 2.67 -11.69 9.58
CA PHE A 34 2.44 -10.32 9.15
C PHE A 34 1.80 -9.49 10.28
N TYR A 35 0.78 -10.01 10.95
CA TYR A 35 0.12 -9.26 12.00
C TYR A 35 1.03 -9.07 13.22
N VAL A 36 1.85 -10.05 13.56
CA VAL A 36 2.85 -9.90 14.63
C VAL A 36 3.84 -8.80 14.27
N TRP A 37 4.35 -8.81 13.04
CA TRP A 37 5.27 -7.81 12.53
C TRP A 37 4.64 -6.41 12.52
N LEU A 38 3.40 -6.30 12.01
CA LEU A 38 2.68 -5.03 11.94
C LEU A 38 2.44 -4.44 13.33
N GLU A 39 1.96 -5.25 14.27
CA GLU A 39 1.70 -4.79 15.64
C GLU A 39 2.96 -4.33 16.33
N ARG A 40 4.07 -5.03 16.12
CA ARG A 40 5.36 -4.63 16.67
C ARG A 40 5.79 -3.26 16.13
N LEU A 41 5.66 -3.05 14.84
CA LEU A 41 6.07 -1.79 14.22
C LEU A 41 5.13 -0.64 14.58
N ILE A 42 3.86 -0.93 14.79
CA ILE A 42 2.93 0.08 15.31
C ILE A 42 3.33 0.49 16.72
N ALA A 43 3.66 -0.47 17.57
CA ALA A 43 4.11 -0.19 18.94
C ALA A 43 5.41 0.62 18.95
N GLU A 44 6.28 0.43 17.96
CA GLU A 44 7.54 1.18 17.83
C GLU A 44 7.35 2.55 17.16
N GLY A 45 6.14 2.90 16.75
CA GLY A 45 5.87 4.17 16.09
C GLY A 45 6.31 4.23 14.63
N LYS A 46 6.54 3.08 14.01
CA LYS A 46 7.02 3.00 12.62
C LYS A 46 5.92 2.73 11.61
N MET A 47 4.75 2.35 12.07
CA MET A 47 3.60 2.08 11.20
C MET A 47 2.30 2.54 11.82
N LYS A 48 1.33 2.80 10.96
CA LYS A 48 -0.06 3.05 11.35
C LYS A 48 -0.95 2.08 10.60
N THR A 49 -2.03 1.66 11.24
CA THR A 49 -3.00 0.77 10.61
C THR A 49 -3.75 1.47 9.48
N GLY A 50 -4.18 0.69 8.53
CA GLY A 50 -5.15 1.07 7.53
C GLY A 50 -6.27 0.04 7.51
N GLN A 51 -6.76 -0.28 6.33
CA GLN A 51 -7.89 -1.17 6.17
C GLN A 51 -7.69 -2.15 5.04
N ARG A 52 -8.31 -3.30 5.16
CA ARG A 52 -8.45 -4.21 4.04
C ARG A 52 -9.59 -3.72 3.15
N LEU A 53 -9.47 -3.99 1.86
CA LEU A 53 -10.48 -3.60 0.88
C LEU A 53 -11.20 -4.84 0.39
N ASP A 54 -12.51 -4.72 0.23
CA ASP A 54 -13.33 -5.79 -0.32
C ASP A 54 -13.20 -5.81 -1.85
N THR A 55 -13.67 -6.89 -2.45
CA THR A 55 -13.54 -7.08 -3.89
C THR A 55 -14.50 -6.25 -4.74
N PRO A 56 -15.74 -5.98 -4.32
CA PRO A 56 -16.60 -5.12 -5.12
C PRO A 56 -16.06 -3.71 -5.21
N GLY A 57 -16.11 -3.15 -6.40
CA GLY A 57 -15.67 -1.78 -6.60
C GLY A 57 -16.40 -1.15 -7.75
N ALA A 58 -16.29 0.16 -7.86
CA ALA A 58 -16.85 0.91 -8.98
C ALA A 58 -15.86 1.99 -9.39
N THR A 59 -15.73 2.17 -10.69
CA THR A 59 -14.96 3.26 -11.26
C THR A 59 -15.95 4.29 -11.79
N VAL A 60 -15.71 5.55 -11.46
CA VAL A 60 -16.59 6.64 -11.85
C VAL A 60 -15.81 7.62 -12.70
N SER A 61 -16.34 7.95 -13.86
CA SER A 61 -15.74 8.91 -14.78
C SER A 61 -16.83 9.67 -15.50
N LYS A 62 -16.65 10.96 -15.66
CA LYS A 62 -17.62 11.76 -16.39
C LYS A 62 -17.59 11.46 -17.89
N LYS A 63 -16.43 11.12 -18.42
CA LYS A 63 -16.27 10.79 -19.84
C LYS A 63 -16.75 9.40 -20.19
N LYS A 64 -16.66 8.46 -19.25
CA LYS A 64 -16.97 7.05 -19.46
C LYS A 64 -18.18 6.58 -18.69
N GLY A 65 -18.80 7.43 -17.88
CA GLY A 65 -19.89 7.06 -17.00
C GLY A 65 -19.40 6.22 -15.82
N VAL A 66 -20.33 5.54 -15.16
CA VAL A 66 -19.99 4.67 -14.04
C VAL A 66 -19.68 3.28 -14.60
N VAL A 67 -18.50 2.79 -14.29
CA VAL A 67 -18.08 1.43 -14.66
C VAL A 67 -17.95 0.63 -13.39
N THR A 68 -18.69 -0.48 -13.30
CA THR A 68 -18.64 -1.39 -12.17
C THR A 68 -18.00 -2.68 -12.63
N ASP A 69 -16.76 -2.91 -12.26
CA ASP A 69 -15.99 -4.08 -12.65
C ASP A 69 -15.35 -4.69 -11.42
N GLY A 70 -16.09 -5.44 -10.68
CA GLY A 70 -15.52 -6.13 -9.56
C GLY A 70 -15.71 -7.62 -9.68
N PRO A 71 -14.73 -8.45 -9.28
CA PRO A 71 -13.38 -8.07 -8.89
C PRO A 71 -12.54 -7.67 -10.10
N PHE A 72 -11.50 -6.87 -9.87
CA PHE A 72 -10.61 -6.45 -10.95
C PHE A 72 -9.93 -7.68 -11.56
N GLY A 73 -9.97 -7.77 -12.89
CA GLY A 73 -9.57 -8.99 -13.59
C GLY A 73 -8.06 -9.25 -13.62
N GLU A 74 -7.24 -8.21 -13.51
CA GLU A 74 -5.79 -8.36 -13.57
C GLU A 74 -5.17 -8.13 -12.20
N SER A 75 -4.24 -9.03 -11.81
CA SER A 75 -3.62 -8.97 -10.48
C SER A 75 -2.89 -7.67 -10.21
N LYS A 76 -2.30 -7.03 -11.25
CA LYS A 76 -1.62 -5.75 -11.07
C LYS A 76 -2.57 -4.61 -10.70
N GLU A 77 -3.85 -4.76 -10.95
CA GLU A 77 -4.87 -3.78 -10.60
C GLU A 77 -5.49 -4.04 -9.24
N VAL A 78 -5.23 -5.20 -8.68
CA VAL A 78 -5.82 -5.57 -7.38
C VAL A 78 -5.14 -4.76 -6.28
N VAL A 79 -5.95 -4.11 -5.45
CA VAL A 79 -5.51 -3.45 -4.23
C VAL A 79 -6.27 -4.10 -3.08
N GLY A 80 -5.58 -4.90 -2.29
CA GLY A 80 -6.22 -5.68 -1.23
C GLY A 80 -6.35 -4.95 0.10
N GLY A 81 -5.66 -3.83 0.26
CA GLY A 81 -5.69 -3.05 1.48
C GLY A 81 -4.60 -2.00 1.49
N TYR A 82 -4.57 -1.25 2.57
CA TYR A 82 -3.54 -0.22 2.75
C TYR A 82 -3.22 -0.03 4.22
N TRP A 83 -2.02 0.52 4.46
CA TRP A 83 -1.60 1.02 5.77
C TRP A 83 -0.52 2.06 5.55
N PHE A 84 0.10 2.53 6.63
CA PHE A 84 1.07 3.62 6.54
C PHE A 84 2.37 3.24 7.22
N ILE A 85 3.48 3.64 6.60
CA ILE A 85 4.81 3.57 7.20
C ILE A 85 5.26 4.99 7.54
N LEU A 86 5.87 5.13 8.70
CA LEU A 86 6.50 6.37 9.14
C LEU A 86 7.99 6.24 8.95
N ALA A 87 8.56 7.03 8.05
CA ALA A 87 9.97 6.94 7.70
C ALA A 87 10.51 8.29 7.25
N HIS A 88 11.82 8.41 7.17
CA HIS A 88 12.48 9.67 6.81
C HIS A 88 12.76 9.78 5.32
N SER A 89 12.60 8.70 4.57
CA SER A 89 12.76 8.68 3.12
C SER A 89 11.95 7.56 2.50
N LEU A 90 11.69 7.67 1.21
CA LEU A 90 11.03 6.60 0.46
C LEU A 90 11.86 5.31 0.49
N GLU A 91 13.18 5.44 0.41
CA GLU A 91 14.06 4.28 0.46
C GLU A 91 13.94 3.55 1.80
N GLU A 92 13.94 4.28 2.91
CA GLU A 92 13.76 3.69 4.23
C GLU A 92 12.41 3.01 4.35
N ALA A 93 11.34 3.65 3.85
CA ALA A 93 10.00 3.06 3.87
C ALA A 93 9.95 1.77 3.05
N ALA A 94 10.59 1.75 1.89
CA ALA A 94 10.63 0.57 1.03
C ALA A 94 11.42 -0.58 1.69
N GLN A 95 12.53 -0.27 2.34
CA GLN A 95 13.32 -1.27 3.05
C GLN A 95 12.52 -1.89 4.20
N LEU A 96 11.76 -1.09 4.91
CA LEU A 96 10.92 -1.59 5.99
C LEU A 96 9.78 -2.46 5.45
N ALA A 97 9.13 -2.02 4.38
CA ALA A 97 8.06 -2.78 3.75
C ALA A 97 8.56 -4.12 3.19
N ALA A 98 9.83 -4.18 2.76
CA ALA A 98 10.42 -5.39 2.22
C ALA A 98 10.54 -6.53 3.24
N GLN A 99 10.34 -6.24 4.52
CA GLN A 99 10.36 -7.26 5.58
C GLN A 99 9.02 -7.98 5.73
N ASN A 100 8.02 -7.61 4.96
CA ASN A 100 6.68 -8.18 5.06
C ASN A 100 6.68 -9.65 4.63
N PRO A 101 6.30 -10.58 5.53
CA PRO A 101 6.35 -12.02 5.23
C PRO A 101 5.38 -12.46 4.12
N CYS A 102 4.34 -11.68 3.84
CA CYS A 102 3.36 -12.03 2.82
C CYS A 102 3.91 -12.01 1.40
N MET A 103 5.04 -11.32 1.17
CA MET A 103 5.64 -11.27 -0.17
C MET A 103 6.17 -12.62 -0.64
N GLN A 104 6.38 -13.54 0.28
CA GLN A 104 6.87 -14.87 -0.06
C GLN A 104 5.91 -15.63 -0.97
N TYR A 105 4.63 -15.31 -0.94
CA TYR A 105 3.58 -16.06 -1.63
C TYR A 105 2.80 -15.24 -2.64
N GLY A 106 3.46 -14.26 -3.29
CA GLY A 106 2.90 -13.61 -4.45
C GLY A 106 2.41 -12.17 -4.26
N LEU A 107 2.14 -11.74 -3.03
CA LEU A 107 1.76 -10.35 -2.80
C LEU A 107 2.96 -9.44 -2.95
N PHE A 108 2.71 -8.22 -3.39
CA PHE A 108 3.72 -7.17 -3.43
C PHE A 108 3.11 -5.86 -2.95
N TYR A 109 3.96 -4.89 -2.69
CA TYR A 109 3.52 -3.66 -2.03
C TYR A 109 4.05 -2.46 -2.77
N GLU A 110 3.15 -1.51 -2.98
CA GLU A 110 3.49 -0.24 -3.60
C GLU A 110 3.54 0.82 -2.51
N ILE A 111 4.65 1.53 -2.42
CA ILE A 111 4.87 2.55 -1.40
C ILE A 111 4.84 3.91 -2.08
N ARG A 112 3.97 4.81 -1.58
CA ARG A 112 3.78 6.13 -2.17
C ARG A 112 3.95 7.21 -1.11
N PRO A 113 4.82 8.20 -1.34
CA PRO A 113 4.83 9.39 -0.49
C PRO A 113 3.48 10.09 -0.55
N ILE A 114 3.07 10.66 0.57
CA ILE A 114 1.82 11.42 0.63
C ILE A 114 2.15 12.88 0.41
N ASP A 115 1.48 13.50 -0.57
CA ASP A 115 1.64 14.91 -0.83
C ASP A 115 0.74 15.68 0.14
N PRO A 116 1.30 16.52 1.01
CA PRO A 116 0.51 17.27 1.97
C PRO A 116 -0.21 18.48 1.37
N GLN A 117 0.12 18.84 0.13
CA GLN A 117 -0.47 20.02 -0.50
C GLN A 117 -1.79 19.69 -1.16
N LYS A 118 -2.70 20.66 -1.11
CA LYS A 118 -3.96 20.53 -1.85
C LYS A 118 -3.70 20.62 -3.34
N GLY A 119 -4.53 19.95 -4.11
CA GLY A 119 -4.45 20.00 -5.55
C GLY A 119 -4.56 21.44 -6.07
N SER A 120 -3.79 21.76 -7.12
CA SER A 120 -3.79 23.06 -7.76
C SER A 120 -3.40 22.89 -9.23
N ALA A 121 -4.06 23.63 -10.09
CA ALA A 121 -3.72 23.63 -11.52
C ALA A 121 -2.38 24.33 -11.80
N TYR A 122 -1.86 25.05 -10.82
CA TYR A 122 -0.63 25.81 -10.98
C TYR A 122 0.61 25.11 -10.45
N ASN A 123 0.44 23.92 -9.88
CA ASN A 123 1.56 23.07 -9.41
C ASN A 123 1.63 21.82 -10.26
N VAL A 124 2.83 21.45 -10.66
CA VAL A 124 3.04 20.20 -11.40
C VAL A 124 2.98 19.04 -10.40
N THR A 125 2.12 18.08 -10.70
CA THR A 125 1.96 16.86 -9.92
C THR A 125 1.97 15.65 -10.84
N ASN A 126 1.85 14.46 -10.28
CA ASN A 126 1.76 13.24 -11.08
C ASN A 126 0.49 13.19 -11.94
N GLU A 127 -0.50 14.04 -11.66
CA GLU A 127 -1.74 14.12 -12.43
C GLU A 127 -1.68 15.20 -13.52
N THR A 128 -0.61 16.00 -13.54
CA THR A 128 -0.45 17.06 -14.53
C THR A 128 -0.12 16.43 -15.89
N PRO A 129 -0.81 16.81 -16.98
CA PRO A 129 -0.51 16.23 -18.28
C PRO A 129 0.93 16.46 -18.69
N SER A 130 1.52 15.44 -19.30
CA SER A 130 2.85 15.58 -19.90
C SER A 130 2.76 16.36 -21.19
N ALA A 131 3.73 17.23 -21.41
CA ALA A 131 3.80 18.02 -22.62
C ALA A 131 4.17 17.18 -23.84
#